data_9d50738209790892b043e1bf7ef01314
#
_entry.id   9d50738209790892b043e1bf7ef01314
#
_cell.length_a   1.000
_cell.length_b   1.000
_cell.length_c   1.000
_cell.angle_alpha   90.00
_cell.angle_beta   90.00
_cell.angle_gamma   90.00
#
_symmetry.space_group_name_H-M   'P 1'
#
loop_
_entity.id
_entity.type
_entity.pdbx_description
1 polymer ?
#
loop_
_entity_poly.entity_id
_entity_poly.type
_entity_poly.pdbx_seq_one_letter_code
_entity_poly.pdbx_strand_id
1 'polypeptide(L)' 'MPSPEELARQNIDALLKQCGWIIQKRSEINLSAGRGIAVTEGLLKGGDEADYLLFVGGKAIGTIETKPEGFTQLSL' A
#
# COMPACT_ATOMS: atom_id res chain seq x y z
N MET A 1 -7.65 21.35 -1.05
CA MET A 1 -7.45 20.44 -2.18
C MET A 1 -6.41 19.38 -1.85
N PRO A 2 -6.64 18.11 -2.19
CA PRO A 2 -5.61 17.11 -1.97
C PRO A 2 -4.42 17.36 -2.91
N SER A 3 -3.23 17.00 -2.44
CA SER A 3 -2.02 17.09 -3.26
C SER A 3 -2.07 16.06 -4.39
N PRO A 4 -1.26 16.23 -5.46
CA PRO A 4 -1.19 15.21 -6.52
C PRO A 4 -0.85 13.82 -5.98
N GLU A 5 -0.02 13.75 -4.94
CA GLU A 5 0.34 12.49 -4.31
C GLU A 5 -0.85 11.85 -3.59
N GLU A 6 -1.66 12.65 -2.91
CA GLU A 6 -2.88 12.16 -2.25
C GLU A 6 -3.90 11.65 -3.26
N LEU A 7 -4.05 12.35 -4.40
CA LEU A 7 -4.93 11.90 -5.46
C LEU A 7 -4.48 10.56 -6.03
N ALA A 8 -3.18 10.39 -6.21
CA ALA A 8 -2.62 9.12 -6.68
C ALA A 8 -2.91 7.99 -5.69
N ARG A 9 -2.77 8.25 -4.39
CA ARG A 9 -3.09 7.27 -3.35
C ARG A 9 -4.56 6.88 -3.36
N GLN A 10 -5.47 7.85 -3.54
CA GLN A 10 -6.91 7.56 -3.61
C GLN A 10 -7.23 6.64 -4.78
N ASN A 11 -6.60 6.86 -5.92
CA ASN A 11 -6.79 6.03 -7.10
C ASN A 11 -6.27 4.61 -6.87
N ILE A 12 -5.11 4.47 -6.23
CA ILE A 12 -4.53 3.18 -5.93
C ILE A 12 -5.37 2.44 -4.90
N ASP A 13 -5.87 3.13 -3.87
CA ASP A 13 -6.77 2.54 -2.89
C ASP A 13 -8.00 1.93 -3.57
N ALA A 14 -8.60 2.66 -4.51
CA ALA A 14 -9.77 2.18 -5.23
C ALA A 14 -9.43 0.93 -6.05
N LEU A 15 -8.30 0.93 -6.76
CA LEU A 15 -7.86 -0.21 -7.56
C LEU A 15 -7.56 -1.43 -6.70
N LEU A 16 -6.89 -1.24 -5.58
CA LEU A 16 -6.58 -2.35 -4.66
C LEU A 16 -7.86 -2.98 -4.12
N LYS A 17 -8.82 -2.15 -3.71
CA LYS A 17 -10.10 -2.65 -3.22
C LYS A 17 -10.86 -3.43 -4.29
N GLN A 18 -10.85 -2.95 -5.54
CA GLN A 18 -11.47 -3.66 -6.66
C GLN A 18 -10.82 -5.02 -6.90
N CYS A 19 -9.53 -5.13 -6.65
CA CYS A 19 -8.80 -6.38 -6.82
C CYS A 19 -8.90 -7.31 -5.61
N GLY A 20 -9.64 -6.92 -4.59
CA GLY A 20 -9.85 -7.75 -3.41
C GLY A 20 -8.85 -7.55 -2.28
N TRP A 21 -8.00 -6.55 -2.38
CA TRP A 21 -7.07 -6.22 -1.31
C TRP A 21 -7.77 -5.51 -0.15
N ILE A 22 -7.34 -5.82 1.06
CA ILE A 22 -7.81 -5.15 2.26
C ILE A 22 -6.78 -4.11 2.65
N ILE A 23 -7.18 -2.84 2.69
CA ILE A 23 -6.28 -1.74 3.02
C ILE A 23 -6.33 -1.49 4.51
N GLN A 24 -5.16 -1.47 5.16
CA GLN A 24 -5.03 -1.27 6.59
C GLN A 24 -4.01 -0.19 6.89
N LYS A 25 -4.22 0.53 7.99
CA LYS A 25 -3.21 1.45 8.51
C LYS A 25 -2.14 0.66 9.27
N ARG A 26 -0.90 1.15 9.24
CA ARG A 26 0.21 0.50 9.94
C ARG A 26 -0.09 0.26 11.42
N SER A 27 -0.80 1.19 12.07
CA SER A 27 -1.16 1.08 13.48
C SER A 27 -2.23 0.02 13.75
N GLU A 28 -2.89 -0.47 12.71
CA GLU A 28 -4.03 -1.39 12.82
C GLU A 28 -3.81 -2.66 12.01
N ILE A 29 -2.56 -3.10 11.89
CA ILE A 29 -2.21 -4.27 11.09
C ILE A 29 -2.88 -5.53 11.64
N ASN A 30 -3.62 -6.22 10.76
CA ASN A 30 -4.19 -7.53 11.05
C ASN A 30 -4.05 -8.38 9.80
N LEU A 31 -2.99 -9.15 9.72
CA LEU A 31 -2.69 -9.97 8.55
C LEU A 31 -3.62 -11.17 8.42
N SER A 32 -4.40 -11.46 9.45
CA SER A 32 -5.40 -12.53 9.43
C SER A 32 -6.74 -12.07 8.84
N ALA A 33 -6.92 -10.78 8.56
CA ALA A 33 -8.19 -10.25 8.07
C ALA A 33 -8.54 -10.75 6.67
N GLY A 34 -7.53 -11.16 5.89
CA GLY A 34 -7.73 -11.66 4.55
C GLY A 34 -6.44 -12.15 3.95
N ARG A 35 -6.51 -12.63 2.71
CA ARG A 35 -5.34 -13.18 2.03
C ARG A 35 -4.40 -12.07 1.53
N GLY A 36 -4.96 -11.03 0.93
CA GLY A 36 -4.19 -9.91 0.41
C GLY A 36 -4.40 -8.65 1.25
N ILE A 37 -3.36 -8.18 1.91
CA ILE A 37 -3.40 -7.02 2.79
C ILE A 37 -2.44 -5.97 2.25
N ALA A 38 -2.93 -4.74 2.08
CA ALA A 38 -2.11 -3.59 1.71
C ALA A 38 -2.03 -2.65 2.91
N VAL A 39 -0.86 -2.56 3.52
CA VAL A 39 -0.65 -1.72 4.71
C VAL A 39 -0.11 -0.37 4.26
N THR A 40 -0.85 0.70 4.58
CA THR A 40 -0.45 2.05 4.22
C THR A 40 0.71 2.53 5.10
N GLU A 41 1.62 3.30 4.51
CA GLU A 41 2.77 3.87 5.20
C GLU A 41 3.65 2.81 5.87
N GLY A 42 3.87 1.70 5.15
CA GLY A 42 4.70 0.62 5.66
C GLY A 42 6.16 1.02 5.78
N LEU A 43 6.78 0.69 6.92
CA LEU A 43 8.20 0.90 7.11
C LEU A 43 9.00 -0.21 6.47
N LEU A 44 9.96 0.17 5.64
CA LEU A 44 10.89 -0.75 5.03
C LEU A 44 12.11 -0.94 5.94
N LYS A 45 12.80 -2.05 5.72
CA LYS A 45 14.07 -2.31 6.41
C LYS A 45 15.06 -1.20 6.03
N GLY A 46 15.68 -0.59 7.02
CA GLY A 46 16.59 0.52 6.80
C GLY A 46 15.98 1.90 7.02
N GLY A 47 14.71 1.96 7.44
CA GLY A 47 14.06 3.23 7.79
C GLY A 47 13.34 3.94 6.66
N ASP A 48 13.37 3.39 5.45
CA ASP A 48 12.60 3.94 4.33
C ASP A 48 11.13 3.61 4.48
N GLU A 49 10.26 4.46 3.93
CA GLU A 49 8.82 4.25 3.94
C GLU A 49 8.32 3.99 2.53
N ALA A 50 7.46 2.98 2.40
CA ALA A 50 6.68 2.78 1.19
C ALA A 50 5.27 3.31 1.43
N ASP A 51 4.59 3.76 0.36
CA ASP A 51 3.20 4.16 0.49
C ASP A 51 2.31 2.97 0.85
N TYR A 52 2.62 1.80 0.30
CA TYR A 52 1.93 0.56 0.64
C TYR A 52 2.95 -0.57 0.80
N LEU A 53 2.73 -1.40 1.79
CA LEU A 53 3.45 -2.66 1.95
C LEU A 53 2.46 -3.79 1.74
N LEU A 54 2.76 -4.69 0.82
CA LEU A 54 1.83 -5.73 0.38
C LEU A 54 2.14 -7.05 1.05
N PHE A 55 1.10 -7.69 1.59
CA PHE A 55 1.19 -9.01 2.22
C PHE A 55 0.23 -9.98 1.53
N VAL A 56 0.68 -11.20 1.33
CA VAL A 56 -0.17 -12.30 0.86
C VAL A 56 0.09 -13.50 1.77
N GLY A 57 -0.99 -14.04 2.34
CA GLY A 57 -0.87 -15.16 3.26
C GLY A 57 0.00 -14.87 4.47
N GLY A 58 0.05 -13.62 4.91
CA GLY A 58 0.85 -13.19 6.06
C GLY A 58 2.31 -12.89 5.74
N LYS A 59 2.72 -12.98 4.48
CA LYS A 59 4.11 -12.72 4.08
C LYS A 59 4.19 -11.45 3.26
N ALA A 60 5.19 -10.61 3.53
CA ALA A 60 5.46 -9.42 2.73
C ALA A 60 5.96 -9.85 1.34
N ILE A 61 5.30 -9.35 0.29
CA ILE A 61 5.65 -9.71 -1.08
C ILE A 61 6.16 -8.54 -1.90
N GLY A 62 5.92 -7.31 -1.47
CA GLY A 62 6.38 -6.16 -2.25
C GLY A 62 5.88 -4.85 -1.69
N THR A 63 6.19 -3.79 -2.39
CA THR A 63 5.84 -2.42 -2.00
C THR A 63 5.30 -1.66 -3.19
N ILE A 64 4.50 -0.63 -2.89
CA ILE A 64 4.03 0.33 -3.89
C ILE A 64 4.47 1.71 -3.45
N GLU A 65 5.08 2.47 -4.37
CA GLU A 65 5.40 3.87 -4.16
C GLU A 65 4.64 4.71 -5.17
N THR A 66 3.94 5.73 -4.69
CA THR A 66 3.26 6.68 -5.56
C THR A 66 4.17 7.87 -5.82
N LYS A 67 4.13 8.39 -7.04
CA LYS A 67 4.92 9.55 -7.43
C LYS A 67 3.99 10.72 -7.76
N PRO A 68 4.39 11.96 -7.45
CA PRO A 68 3.55 13.13 -7.73
C PRO A 68 3.18 13.31 -9.19
N GLU A 69 3.98 12.79 -10.10
CA GLU A 69 3.76 12.89 -11.53
C GLU A 69 2.75 11.85 -12.06
N GLY A 70 2.09 11.12 -11.17
CA GLY A 70 1.13 10.11 -11.57
C GLY A 70 1.73 8.74 -11.86
N PHE A 71 3.02 8.57 -11.66
CA PHE A 71 3.68 7.30 -11.81
C PHE A 71 3.59 6.49 -10.52
N THR A 72 3.37 5.20 -10.66
CA THR A 72 3.34 4.28 -9.54
C THR A 72 4.42 3.23 -9.75
N GLN A 73 5.23 3.02 -8.73
CA GLN A 73 6.28 2.02 -8.78
C GLN A 73 5.91 0.85 -7.88
N LEU A 74 5.84 -0.34 -8.48
CA LEU A 74 5.61 -1.58 -7.75
C LEU A 74 6.92 -2.36 -7.69
N SER A 75 7.31 -2.74 -6.49
CA SER A 75 8.51 -3.56 -6.26
C SER A 75 8.11 -4.85 -5.56
N LEU A 76 8.44 -5.94 -6.16
CA LEU A 76 8.12 -7.27 -5.63
C LEU A 76 9.37 -8.00 -5.17
#